data_159f912c479ad3ca9d8339cd25c148d1
#
_entry.id   159f912c479ad3ca9d8339cd25c148d1
#
_cell.length_a   1.000
_cell.length_b   1.000
_cell.length_c   1.000
_cell.angle_alpha   90.00
_cell.angle_beta   90.00
_cell.angle_gamma   90.00
#
_symmetry.space_group_name_H-M   'P 1'
#
loop_
_entity.id
_entity.type
_entity.pdbx_description
1 polymer ?
#
loop_
_entity_poly.entity_id
_entity_poly.type
_entity_poly.pdbx_seq_one_letter_code
_entity_poly.pdbx_strand_id
1 'polypeptide(L)'
;FWMFFVFPLGAVTAAEVSPEAIKGAKTVSATEAKALFDKGVLFVDVRKNSDWEAGRIPGAEHLELKKVYTETSLVDLAPKTEELVIYCNGPKCMRSSKACAKAVNWGFKKVYYFRDGFPAWQAASYPVE
;
A
#
# COMPACT_ATOMS: atom_id res chain seq x y z
N PHE A 1 -35.92 -1.50 37.33
CA PHE A 1 -34.83 -1.14 36.94
C PHE A 1 -34.35 -1.95 35.82
N TRP A 2 -33.41 -1.56 35.21
CA TRP A 2 -32.96 -2.26 34.21
C TRP A 2 -31.58 -2.00 34.00
N MET A 3 -30.97 -2.79 33.29
CA MET A 3 -29.71 -2.68 33.05
C MET A 3 -29.47 -2.23 31.76
N PHE A 4 -28.50 -1.45 31.60
CA PHE A 4 -28.13 -1.04 30.34
C PHE A 4 -26.85 -1.62 30.05
N PHE A 5 -26.70 -2.10 28.85
CA PHE A 5 -25.47 -2.60 28.47
C PHE A 5 -24.84 -1.68 27.56
N VAL A 6 -23.67 -1.30 27.85
CA VAL A 6 -22.93 -0.48 26.97
C VAL A 6 -21.87 -1.33 26.39
N PHE A 7 -21.89 -1.51 25.12
CA PHE A 7 -20.94 -2.35 24.49
C PHE A 7 -19.88 -1.54 23.86
N PRO A 8 -18.64 -1.93 23.98
CA PRO A 8 -17.56 -1.18 23.39
C PRO A 8 -17.48 -1.51 21.92
N LEU A 9 -18.48 -1.15 21.19
CA LEU A 9 -18.59 -1.56 19.87
C LEU A 9 -17.52 -1.12 18.97
N GLY A 10 -17.04 0.05 19.18
CA GLY A 10 -16.06 0.57 18.30
C GLY A 10 -14.66 0.11 18.59
N ALA A 11 -14.50 -0.60 19.66
CA ALA A 11 -13.17 -0.86 20.11
C ALA A 11 -12.41 -1.80 19.21
N VAL A 12 -13.12 -2.55 18.39
CA VAL A 12 -12.46 -3.57 17.70
C VAL A 12 -12.07 -3.22 16.31
N THR A 13 -12.87 -2.46 15.63
CA THR A 13 -12.68 -2.32 14.22
C THR A 13 -11.54 -1.42 13.83
N ALA A 14 -11.21 -0.46 14.69
CA ALA A 14 -10.19 0.49 14.32
C ALA A 14 -8.84 -0.16 14.11
N ALA A 15 -8.55 -1.20 14.86
CA ALA A 15 -7.25 -1.85 14.76
C ALA A 15 -7.13 -2.73 13.54
N GLU A 16 -8.24 -3.00 12.87
CA GLU A 16 -8.22 -3.90 11.73
C GLU A 16 -8.18 -3.18 10.41
N VAL A 17 -8.09 -1.87 10.44
CA VAL A 17 -8.09 -1.09 9.22
C VAL A 17 -6.82 -0.27 9.19
N SER A 18 -6.17 -0.23 8.03
CA SER A 18 -4.95 0.55 7.90
C SER A 18 -5.26 2.04 8.01
N PRO A 19 -4.29 2.85 8.42
CA PRO A 19 -4.51 4.29 8.51
C PRO A 19 -4.83 4.87 7.14
N GLU A 20 -5.61 5.94 7.14
CA GLU A 20 -5.97 6.60 5.90
C GLU A 20 -4.83 7.41 5.31
N ALA A 21 -3.91 7.81 6.13
CA ALA A 21 -2.77 8.60 5.69
C ALA A 21 -1.53 8.21 6.46
N ILE A 22 -0.39 8.36 5.80
CA ILE A 22 0.92 8.11 6.40
C ILE A 22 1.70 9.40 6.29
N LYS A 23 2.21 9.89 7.41
CA LYS A 23 2.98 11.12 7.41
C LYS A 23 4.17 10.99 6.47
N GLY A 24 4.33 11.96 5.60
CA GLY A 24 5.41 11.95 4.63
C GLY A 24 5.11 11.22 3.33
N ALA A 25 3.94 10.57 3.23
CA ALA A 25 3.49 9.94 2.01
C ALA A 25 2.18 10.56 1.58
N LYS A 26 1.86 10.44 0.30
CA LYS A 26 0.60 10.96 -0.21
C LYS A 26 -0.32 9.79 -0.49
N THR A 27 -1.50 9.78 0.11
CA THR A 27 -2.50 8.76 -0.18
C THR A 27 -3.14 9.06 -1.53
N VAL A 28 -3.23 8.05 -2.38
CA VAL A 28 -3.78 8.20 -3.72
C VAL A 28 -4.92 7.22 -3.92
N SER A 29 -5.89 7.63 -4.74
CA SER A 29 -7.01 6.80 -5.15
C SER A 29 -6.59 5.92 -6.31
N ALA A 30 -7.48 5.00 -6.72
CA ALA A 30 -7.21 4.17 -7.89
C ALA A 30 -7.02 5.01 -9.15
N THR A 31 -7.82 6.07 -9.30
CA THR A 31 -7.68 6.95 -10.45
C THR A 31 -6.34 7.67 -10.45
N GLU A 32 -5.93 8.16 -9.28
CA GLU A 32 -4.63 8.82 -9.16
C GLU A 32 -3.49 7.85 -9.38
N ALA A 33 -3.62 6.63 -8.85
CA ALA A 33 -2.61 5.60 -9.06
C ALA A 33 -2.49 5.27 -10.54
N LYS A 34 -3.61 5.21 -11.27
CA LYS A 34 -3.57 4.94 -12.71
C LYS A 34 -2.82 6.02 -13.46
N ALA A 35 -3.02 7.27 -13.07
CA ALA A 35 -2.30 8.38 -13.69
C ALA A 35 -0.79 8.24 -13.45
N LEU A 36 -0.39 7.84 -12.26
CA LEU A 36 1.02 7.59 -11.96
C LEU A 36 1.56 6.42 -12.76
N PHE A 37 0.76 5.37 -12.90
CA PHE A 37 1.11 4.22 -13.71
C PHE A 37 1.36 4.64 -15.16
N ASP A 38 0.48 5.47 -15.70
CA ASP A 38 0.60 5.93 -17.08
C ASP A 38 1.84 6.79 -17.29
N LYS A 39 2.31 7.44 -16.23
CA LYS A 39 3.54 8.25 -16.29
C LYS A 39 4.80 7.39 -16.15
N GLY A 40 4.65 6.13 -15.88
CA GLY A 40 5.80 5.26 -15.72
C GLY A 40 6.40 5.24 -14.32
N VAL A 41 5.65 5.70 -13.31
CA VAL A 41 6.13 5.67 -11.93
C VAL A 41 6.26 4.22 -11.46
N LEU A 42 7.29 3.94 -10.67
CA LEU A 42 7.53 2.61 -10.12
C LEU A 42 6.43 2.21 -9.15
N PHE A 43 5.88 1.01 -9.31
CA PHE A 43 4.94 0.44 -8.34
C PHE A 43 5.63 -0.71 -7.60
N VAL A 44 5.45 -0.72 -6.29
CA VAL A 44 6.03 -1.75 -5.43
C VAL A 44 4.91 -2.51 -4.74
N ASP A 45 4.87 -3.81 -4.96
CA ASP A 45 3.87 -4.72 -4.39
C ASP A 45 4.49 -5.36 -3.16
N VAL A 46 3.90 -5.12 -1.99
CA VAL A 46 4.44 -5.66 -0.73
C VAL A 46 3.64 -6.83 -0.19
N ARG A 47 2.79 -7.41 -1.04
CA ARG A 47 1.96 -8.55 -0.66
C ARG A 47 2.78 -9.83 -0.59
N LYS A 48 2.18 -10.87 -0.03
CA LYS A 48 2.84 -12.17 0.01
C LYS A 48 2.92 -12.79 -1.38
N ASN A 49 3.78 -13.79 -1.53
CA ASN A 49 4.04 -14.40 -2.82
C ASN A 49 2.81 -14.96 -3.51
N SER A 50 1.90 -15.58 -2.76
CA SER A 50 0.71 -16.17 -3.38
C SER A 50 -0.19 -15.11 -4.00
N ASP A 51 -0.29 -13.95 -3.38
CA ASP A 51 -1.08 -12.86 -3.94
C ASP A 51 -0.42 -12.31 -5.21
N TRP A 52 0.89 -12.15 -5.17
CA TRP A 52 1.65 -11.68 -6.32
C TRP A 52 1.48 -12.61 -7.51
N GLU A 53 1.56 -13.90 -7.26
CA GLU A 53 1.45 -14.89 -8.34
C GLU A 53 0.05 -14.95 -8.93
N ALA A 54 -0.96 -14.67 -8.12
CA ALA A 54 -2.34 -14.70 -8.60
C ALA A 54 -2.69 -13.52 -9.49
N GLY A 55 -1.97 -12.42 -9.37
CA GLY A 55 -2.22 -11.25 -10.22
C GLY A 55 -1.63 -10.00 -9.59
N ARG A 56 -1.24 -9.05 -10.42
CA ARG A 56 -0.57 -7.83 -9.97
C ARG A 56 -0.72 -6.70 -10.96
N ILE A 57 -0.37 -5.50 -10.54
CA ILE A 57 -0.32 -4.36 -11.43
C ILE A 57 0.87 -4.59 -12.37
N PRO A 58 0.69 -4.40 -13.68
CA PRO A 58 1.76 -4.70 -14.63
C PRO A 58 3.02 -3.86 -14.37
N GLY A 59 4.16 -4.52 -14.47
CA GLY A 59 5.43 -3.84 -14.25
C GLY A 59 5.78 -3.55 -12.81
N ALA A 60 4.94 -3.93 -11.85
CA ALA A 60 5.25 -3.73 -10.45
C ALA A 60 6.43 -4.61 -10.03
N GLU A 61 7.21 -4.10 -9.08
CA GLU A 61 8.27 -4.87 -8.47
C GLU A 61 7.78 -5.47 -7.18
N HIS A 62 8.11 -6.71 -6.94
CA HIS A 62 7.64 -7.41 -5.76
C HIS A 62 8.67 -7.36 -4.65
N LEU A 63 8.33 -6.70 -3.55
CA LEU A 63 9.16 -6.72 -2.34
C LEU A 63 8.28 -7.11 -1.16
N GLU A 64 8.19 -8.41 -0.93
CA GLU A 64 7.33 -8.94 0.13
C GLU A 64 7.76 -8.36 1.48
N LEU A 65 6.81 -7.72 2.17
CA LEU A 65 7.11 -6.88 3.33
C LEU A 65 7.93 -7.58 4.40
N LYS A 66 7.60 -8.84 4.68
CA LYS A 66 8.20 -9.52 5.81
C LYS A 66 9.49 -10.22 5.50
N LYS A 67 9.85 -10.34 4.22
CA LYS A 67 11.00 -11.13 3.83
C LYS A 67 12.09 -10.35 3.14
N VAL A 68 11.73 -9.52 2.18
CA VAL A 68 12.75 -8.88 1.34
C VAL A 68 12.65 -7.37 1.26
N TYR A 69 11.67 -6.77 1.93
CA TYR A 69 11.48 -5.32 1.87
C TYR A 69 12.42 -4.66 2.87
N THR A 70 13.51 -4.11 2.38
CA THR A 70 14.52 -3.44 3.20
C THR A 70 14.90 -2.13 2.53
N GLU A 71 15.61 -1.28 3.26
CA GLU A 71 16.09 -0.04 2.66
C GLU A 71 16.97 -0.33 1.44
N THR A 72 17.86 -1.29 1.55
CA THR A 72 18.74 -1.67 0.46
C THR A 72 17.98 -2.15 -0.75
N SER A 73 17.00 -3.05 -0.56
CA SER A 73 16.25 -3.58 -1.69
C SER A 73 15.44 -2.49 -2.38
N LEU A 74 14.92 -1.53 -1.61
CA LEU A 74 14.15 -0.45 -2.21
C LEU A 74 15.05 0.53 -2.96
N VAL A 75 16.21 0.86 -2.40
CA VAL A 75 17.17 1.72 -3.06
C VAL A 75 17.69 1.09 -4.35
N ASP A 76 17.81 -0.23 -4.36
CA ASP A 76 18.23 -0.94 -5.57
C ASP A 76 17.23 -0.76 -6.71
N LEU A 77 15.95 -0.51 -6.38
CA LEU A 77 14.95 -0.30 -7.42
C LEU A 77 14.87 1.16 -7.85
N ALA A 78 15.09 2.10 -6.93
CA ALA A 78 14.95 3.51 -7.26
C ALA A 78 15.69 4.37 -6.25
N PRO A 79 16.30 5.47 -6.70
CA PRO A 79 16.91 6.42 -5.77
C PRO A 79 15.85 7.09 -4.90
N LYS A 80 16.25 7.59 -3.76
CA LYS A 80 15.30 8.15 -2.77
C LYS A 80 14.59 9.41 -3.26
N THR A 81 15.05 9.99 -4.35
CA THR A 81 14.41 11.16 -4.94
C THR A 81 13.34 10.80 -5.96
N GLU A 82 13.25 9.53 -6.34
CA GLU A 82 12.26 9.11 -7.33
C GLU A 82 10.91 8.83 -6.72
N GLU A 83 9.87 9.00 -7.54
CA GLU A 83 8.51 8.69 -7.12
C GLU A 83 8.31 7.18 -7.07
N LEU A 84 7.56 6.72 -6.08
CA LEU A 84 7.16 5.33 -6.06
C LEU A 84 5.79 5.18 -5.41
N VAL A 85 5.04 4.21 -5.90
CA VAL A 85 3.71 3.87 -5.38
C VAL A 85 3.82 2.52 -4.69
N ILE A 86 3.35 2.43 -3.45
CA ILE A 86 3.37 1.18 -2.70
C ILE A 86 1.94 0.72 -2.48
N TYR A 87 1.66 -0.55 -2.76
CA TYR A 87 0.30 -1.07 -2.65
C TYR A 87 0.26 -2.47 -2.06
N CYS A 88 -0.93 -2.84 -1.64
CA CYS A 88 -1.23 -4.12 -1.02
C CYS A 88 -2.65 -4.55 -1.43
N ASN A 89 -3.36 -5.22 -0.55
CA ASN A 89 -4.69 -5.77 -0.84
C ASN A 89 -5.86 -4.94 -0.35
N GLY A 90 -5.65 -3.68 -0.01
CA GLY A 90 -6.76 -2.81 0.36
C GLY A 90 -6.71 -2.34 1.80
N PRO A 91 -7.79 -1.67 2.25
CA PRO A 91 -7.74 -0.99 3.55
C PRO A 91 -7.53 -1.89 4.75
N LYS A 92 -7.84 -3.16 4.63
CA LYS A 92 -7.63 -4.07 5.75
C LYS A 92 -6.23 -4.67 5.79
N CYS A 93 -5.44 -4.41 4.79
CA CYS A 93 -4.09 -4.90 4.72
C CYS A 93 -3.14 -3.85 5.28
N MET A 94 -2.38 -4.21 6.30
CA MET A 94 -1.47 -3.26 6.94
C MET A 94 -0.12 -3.18 6.27
N ARG A 95 0.13 -4.00 5.26
CA ARG A 95 1.46 -4.07 4.67
C ARG A 95 1.87 -2.79 3.96
N SER A 96 0.97 -2.20 3.17
CA SER A 96 1.33 -0.99 2.44
C SER A 96 1.53 0.20 3.37
N SER A 97 0.75 0.30 4.46
CA SER A 97 0.94 1.39 5.40
C SER A 97 2.30 1.25 6.10
N LYS A 98 2.66 0.05 6.50
CA LYS A 98 3.96 -0.19 7.13
C LYS A 98 5.09 0.06 6.17
N ALA A 99 4.93 -0.37 4.93
CA ALA A 99 5.96 -0.18 3.90
C ALA A 99 6.16 1.30 3.59
N CYS A 100 5.07 2.06 3.49
CA CYS A 100 5.18 3.49 3.27
C CYS A 100 5.86 4.20 4.42
N ALA A 101 5.50 3.85 5.66
CA ALA A 101 6.14 4.46 6.83
C ALA A 101 7.64 4.16 6.85
N LYS A 102 8.02 2.94 6.53
CA LYS A 102 9.43 2.58 6.46
C LYS A 102 10.15 3.36 5.36
N ALA A 103 9.54 3.45 4.19
CA ALA A 103 10.16 4.18 3.08
C ALA A 103 10.40 5.64 3.43
N VAL A 104 9.40 6.27 4.05
CA VAL A 104 9.53 7.66 4.49
C VAL A 104 10.66 7.79 5.53
N ASN A 105 10.72 6.88 6.47
CA ASN A 105 11.76 6.89 7.49
C ASN A 105 13.16 6.68 6.90
N TRP A 106 13.26 5.94 5.82
CA TRP A 106 14.53 5.74 5.14
C TRP A 106 14.95 6.94 4.28
N GLY A 107 14.07 7.93 4.14
CA GLY A 107 14.41 9.14 3.43
C GLY A 107 13.85 9.24 2.02
N PHE A 108 12.98 8.32 1.62
CA PHE A 108 12.33 8.43 0.33
C PHE A 108 11.40 9.64 0.37
N LYS A 109 11.50 10.49 -0.67
CA LYS A 109 10.84 11.78 -0.60
C LYS A 109 9.50 11.85 -1.31
N LYS A 110 9.22 10.93 -2.22
CA LYS A 110 8.01 10.98 -3.02
C LYS A 110 7.30 9.63 -2.99
N VAL A 111 6.77 9.30 -1.82
CA VAL A 111 6.10 8.02 -1.59
C VAL A 111 4.59 8.22 -1.75
N TYR A 112 3.97 7.41 -2.61
CA TYR A 112 2.53 7.41 -2.78
C TYR A 112 1.97 6.16 -2.14
N TYR A 113 0.99 6.35 -1.29
CA TYR A 113 0.34 5.27 -0.54
C TYR A 113 -0.97 4.92 -1.24
N PHE A 114 -0.97 3.83 -1.99
CA PHE A 114 -2.17 3.37 -2.67
C PHE A 114 -2.91 2.43 -1.72
N ARG A 115 -3.62 3.03 -0.77
CA ARG A 115 -4.28 2.32 0.32
C ARG A 115 -5.33 1.33 -0.15
N ASP A 116 -6.13 1.72 -1.15
CA ASP A 116 -7.19 0.85 -1.63
C ASP A 116 -6.66 -0.35 -2.41
N GLY A 117 -5.46 -0.25 -2.91
CA GLY A 117 -4.70 -1.39 -3.36
C GLY A 117 -5.21 -2.13 -4.59
N PHE A 118 -4.69 -3.33 -4.75
CA PHE A 118 -4.96 -4.13 -5.94
C PHE A 118 -6.45 -4.40 -6.18
N PRO A 119 -7.28 -4.70 -5.16
CA PRO A 119 -8.70 -4.91 -5.43
C PRO A 119 -9.40 -3.71 -6.05
N ALA A 120 -9.04 -2.50 -5.63
CA ALA A 120 -9.63 -1.30 -6.22
C ALA A 120 -9.14 -1.10 -7.66
N TRP A 121 -7.90 -1.45 -7.92
CA TRP A 121 -7.34 -1.41 -9.27
C TRP A 121 -8.11 -2.35 -10.20
N GLN A 122 -8.36 -3.57 -9.73
CA GLN A 122 -9.13 -4.55 -10.49
C GLN A 122 -10.58 -4.10 -10.69
N ALA A 123 -11.20 -3.57 -9.65
CA ALA A 123 -12.59 -3.12 -9.73
C ALA A 123 -12.75 -1.98 -10.73
N ALA A 124 -11.70 -1.20 -10.94
CA ALA A 124 -11.71 -0.13 -11.93
C ALA A 124 -11.42 -0.63 -13.34
N SER A 125 -11.22 -1.94 -13.50
CA SER A 125 -10.92 -2.57 -14.78
C SER A 125 -9.62 -2.09 -15.40
N TYR A 126 -8.67 -1.71 -14.57
CA TYR A 126 -7.35 -1.34 -15.06
C TYR A 126 -6.54 -2.60 -15.39
N PRO A 127 -5.47 -2.48 -16.18
CA PRO A 127 -4.73 -3.66 -16.63
C PRO A 127 -4.13 -4.45 -15.49
N VAL A 128 -4.11 -5.78 -15.62
CA VAL A 128 -3.46 -6.67 -14.66
C VAL A 128 -2.55 -7.62 -15.40
N GLU A 129 -1.58 -8.13 -14.65
CA GLU A 129 -0.61 -9.04 -15.23
C GLU A 129 -0.60 -10.36 -14.46
#